data_ed533307a495e9b610bb7827679958c2
#
_entry.id   ed533307a495e9b610bb7827679958c2
#
_cell.length_a   1.000
_cell.length_b   1.000
_cell.length_c   1.000
_cell.angle_alpha   90.00
_cell.angle_beta   90.00
_cell.angle_gamma   90.00
#
_symmetry.space_group_name_H-M   'P 1'
#
loop_
_entity.id
_entity.type
_entity.pdbx_description
1 polymer ?
#
loop_
_entity_poly.entity_id
_entity_poly.type
_entity_poly.pdbx_seq_one_letter_code
_entity_poly.pdbx_strand_id
1 'polypeptide(L)'
;MIEYEICPMTTEAEMDEKGYIHWKSWHETYNGLMPDDYLKNITLEKCIKMAHKWPQNTLLLKVNNKTIGFSCIGKTNDTKDANEVIAIYLLKEYHGQKLGYTLLNKTVSMFADNAKIVLWVLKGNDKAIHFYKRFGFDFNGNQKTLPFGVELQMELKRQ
;
A
#
# COMPACT_ATOMS: atom_id res chain seq x y z
N MET A 1 14.87 19.83 0.81
CA MET A 1 14.69 18.41 1.11
C MET A 1 13.61 18.26 2.16
N ILE A 2 12.64 17.35 1.95
CA ILE A 2 11.56 17.15 2.91
C ILE A 2 12.06 16.25 4.05
N GLU A 3 11.86 16.71 5.28
CA GLU A 3 12.14 15.88 6.44
C GLU A 3 10.96 14.93 6.65
N TYR A 4 11.26 13.67 6.82
CA TYR A 4 10.27 12.63 7.02
C TYR A 4 10.70 11.66 8.13
N GLU A 5 9.72 10.93 8.65
CA GLU A 5 9.93 9.85 9.60
C GLU A 5 9.11 8.64 9.17
N ILE A 6 9.70 7.45 9.25
CA ILE A 6 8.98 6.19 9.05
C ILE A 6 9.04 5.43 10.35
N CYS A 7 7.88 5.11 10.91
CA CYS A 7 7.79 4.45 12.21
C CYS A 7 6.66 3.42 12.24
N PRO A 8 6.76 2.40 13.13
CA PRO A 8 5.66 1.48 13.34
C PRO A 8 4.44 2.22 13.90
N MET A 9 3.25 1.77 13.49
CA MET A 9 1.99 2.27 14.04
C MET A 9 1.76 1.62 15.41
N THR A 10 1.66 2.41 16.47
CA THR A 10 1.57 1.89 17.84
C THR A 10 0.45 2.47 18.68
N THR A 11 -0.09 3.64 18.34
CA THR A 11 -1.10 4.31 19.16
C THR A 11 -2.48 4.31 18.50
N GLU A 12 -3.52 4.47 19.30
CA GLU A 12 -4.89 4.57 18.78
C GLU A 12 -5.05 5.80 17.89
N ALA A 13 -4.43 6.91 18.25
CA ALA A 13 -4.44 8.13 17.42
C ALA A 13 -3.82 7.85 16.05
N GLU A 14 -2.72 7.10 16.01
CA GLU A 14 -2.08 6.71 14.75
C GLU A 14 -2.96 5.77 13.92
N MET A 15 -3.72 4.90 14.57
CA MET A 15 -4.67 4.03 13.87
C MET A 15 -5.76 4.86 13.20
N ASP A 16 -6.27 5.89 13.86
CA ASP A 16 -7.23 6.83 13.26
C ASP A 16 -6.63 7.54 12.05
N GLU A 17 -5.37 7.98 12.16
CA GLU A 17 -4.65 8.64 11.06
C GLU A 17 -4.47 7.69 9.88
N LYS A 18 -4.08 6.44 10.14
CA LYS A 18 -3.94 5.43 9.08
C LYS A 18 -5.27 5.17 8.40
N GLY A 19 -6.35 5.09 9.15
CA GLY A 19 -7.69 4.94 8.59
C GLY A 19 -8.07 6.07 7.65
N TYR A 20 -7.74 7.31 8.03
CA TYR A 20 -7.96 8.48 7.17
C TYR A 20 -7.15 8.38 5.87
N ILE A 21 -5.86 8.03 5.97
CA ILE A 21 -5.00 7.88 4.78
C ILE A 21 -5.53 6.79 3.86
N HIS A 22 -5.95 5.66 4.42
CA HIS A 22 -6.53 4.56 3.67
C HIS A 22 -7.75 5.03 2.87
N TRP A 23 -8.71 5.67 3.53
CA TRP A 23 -9.91 6.18 2.90
C TRP A 23 -9.61 7.23 1.83
N LYS A 24 -8.82 8.23 2.18
CA LYS A 24 -8.50 9.35 1.28
C LYS A 24 -7.73 8.87 0.05
N SER A 25 -6.71 8.05 0.26
CA SER A 25 -5.86 7.55 -0.83
C SER A 25 -6.63 6.65 -1.78
N TRP A 26 -7.53 5.81 -1.26
CA TRP A 26 -8.37 4.97 -2.11
C TRP A 26 -9.24 5.80 -3.04
N HIS A 27 -9.90 6.82 -2.49
CA HIS A 27 -10.75 7.69 -3.31
C HIS A 27 -9.92 8.51 -4.30
N GLU A 28 -8.74 8.98 -3.91
CA GLU A 28 -7.86 9.69 -4.82
C GLU A 28 -7.31 8.80 -5.94
N THR A 29 -6.99 7.54 -5.62
CA THR A 29 -6.34 6.61 -6.56
C THR A 29 -7.34 5.95 -7.49
N TYR A 30 -8.46 5.49 -6.96
CA TYR A 30 -9.36 4.60 -7.69
C TYR A 30 -10.60 5.28 -8.28
N ASN A 31 -10.75 6.58 -8.07
CA ASN A 31 -11.80 7.33 -8.74
C ASN A 31 -11.59 7.24 -10.26
N GLY A 32 -12.58 6.70 -10.96
CA GLY A 32 -12.47 6.44 -12.41
C GLY A 32 -11.85 5.09 -12.77
N LEU A 33 -11.29 4.37 -11.81
CA LEU A 33 -10.70 3.03 -12.04
C LEU A 33 -11.55 1.91 -11.46
N MET A 34 -12.29 2.19 -10.39
CA MET A 34 -13.21 1.23 -9.78
C MET A 34 -14.64 1.73 -9.93
N PRO A 35 -15.64 0.80 -9.89
CA PRO A 35 -17.05 1.23 -9.93
C PRO A 35 -17.38 2.20 -8.81
N ASP A 36 -18.13 3.26 -9.12
CA ASP A 36 -18.53 4.28 -8.14
C ASP A 36 -19.26 3.68 -6.95
N ASP A 37 -20.14 2.71 -7.21
CA ASP A 37 -20.92 2.05 -6.15
C ASP A 37 -20.01 1.30 -5.18
N TYR A 38 -18.92 0.72 -5.67
CA TYR A 38 -17.94 0.06 -4.82
C TYR A 38 -17.22 1.08 -3.94
N LEU A 39 -16.72 2.17 -4.55
CA LEU A 39 -16.00 3.22 -3.82
C LEU A 39 -16.86 3.91 -2.75
N LYS A 40 -18.14 4.09 -3.00
CA LYS A 40 -19.07 4.68 -2.02
C LYS A 40 -19.11 3.88 -0.71
N ASN A 41 -18.88 2.57 -0.79
CA ASN A 41 -18.87 1.69 0.38
C ASN A 41 -17.55 1.72 1.14
N ILE A 42 -16.52 2.33 0.58
CA ILE A 42 -15.25 2.54 1.27
C ILE A 42 -15.35 3.85 2.05
N THR A 43 -15.81 3.75 3.29
CA THR A 43 -16.06 4.92 4.12
C THR A 43 -14.93 5.15 5.10
N LEU A 44 -14.79 6.39 5.56
CA LEU A 44 -13.80 6.75 6.58
C LEU A 44 -13.97 5.89 7.83
N GLU A 45 -15.22 5.71 8.29
CA GLU A 45 -15.51 4.90 9.48
C GLU A 45 -15.02 3.46 9.34
N LYS A 46 -15.29 2.82 8.19
CA LYS A 46 -14.86 1.45 7.94
C LYS A 46 -13.33 1.33 7.91
N CYS A 47 -12.66 2.31 7.30
CA CYS A 47 -11.19 2.31 7.24
C CYS A 47 -10.56 2.49 8.62
N ILE A 48 -11.13 3.34 9.46
CA ILE A 48 -10.67 3.53 10.83
C ILE A 48 -10.89 2.24 11.64
N LYS A 49 -12.06 1.63 11.53
CA LYS A 49 -12.34 0.36 12.20
C LYS A 49 -11.34 -0.72 11.78
N MET A 50 -11.02 -0.79 10.50
CA MET A 50 -10.05 -1.76 9.98
C MET A 50 -8.66 -1.53 10.58
N ALA A 51 -8.24 -0.27 10.71
CA ALA A 51 -6.94 0.06 11.29
C ALA A 51 -6.85 -0.40 12.75
N HIS A 52 -7.92 -0.23 13.53
CA HIS A 52 -7.96 -0.68 14.93
C HIS A 52 -8.06 -2.21 15.04
N LYS A 53 -8.74 -2.86 14.12
CA LYS A 53 -8.89 -4.31 14.11
C LYS A 53 -7.62 -5.04 13.71
N TRP A 54 -6.85 -4.46 12.77
CA TRP A 54 -5.64 -5.07 12.22
C TRP A 54 -4.47 -4.09 12.31
N PRO A 55 -3.98 -3.79 13.55
CA PRO A 55 -2.94 -2.76 13.73
C PRO A 55 -1.53 -3.23 13.44
N GLN A 56 -1.31 -4.55 13.27
CA GLN A 56 0.02 -5.12 13.15
C GLN A 56 0.64 -4.85 11.79
N ASN A 57 1.98 -4.93 11.74
CA ASN A 57 2.75 -4.93 10.50
C ASN A 57 2.48 -3.71 9.61
N THR A 58 2.27 -2.57 10.24
CA THR A 58 1.99 -1.30 9.57
C THR A 58 3.09 -0.29 9.89
N LEU A 59 3.64 0.30 8.84
CA LEU A 59 4.54 1.45 8.94
C LEU A 59 3.80 2.71 8.55
N LEU A 60 4.07 3.78 9.29
CA LEU A 60 3.56 5.12 8.96
C LEU A 60 4.68 5.97 8.41
N LEU A 61 4.35 6.78 7.41
CA LEU A 61 5.23 7.82 6.89
C LEU A 61 4.67 9.16 7.34
N LYS A 62 5.49 9.92 8.07
CA LYS A 62 5.12 11.22 8.60
C LYS A 62 5.99 12.32 8.05
N VAL A 63 5.38 13.47 7.79
CA VAL A 63 6.07 14.71 7.42
C VAL A 63 5.58 15.78 8.40
N ASN A 64 6.49 16.44 9.10
CA ASN A 64 6.16 17.44 10.13
C ASN A 64 5.17 16.90 11.17
N ASN A 65 5.42 15.66 11.64
CA ASN A 65 4.60 14.93 12.60
C ASN A 65 3.18 14.61 12.12
N LYS A 66 2.89 14.82 10.85
CA LYS A 66 1.60 14.48 10.24
C LYS A 66 1.74 13.19 9.43
N THR A 67 0.90 12.22 9.69
CA THR A 67 0.86 11.00 8.88
C THR A 67 0.33 11.32 7.49
N ILE A 68 1.13 10.97 6.46
CA ILE A 68 0.79 11.25 5.07
C ILE A 68 0.79 9.99 4.20
N GLY A 69 1.18 8.87 4.76
CA GLY A 69 1.20 7.60 4.04
C GLY A 69 1.40 6.44 4.99
N PHE A 70 1.20 5.22 4.48
CA PHE A 70 1.45 4.01 5.24
C PHE A 70 1.73 2.83 4.33
N SER A 71 2.29 1.77 4.91
CA SER A 71 2.39 0.46 4.26
C SER A 71 2.02 -0.64 5.24
N CYS A 72 1.48 -1.74 4.70
CA CYS A 72 1.18 -2.94 5.47
C CYS A 72 1.82 -4.14 4.80
N ILE A 73 2.33 -5.06 5.61
CA ILE A 73 2.91 -6.31 5.11
C ILE A 73 2.24 -7.52 5.74
N GLY A 74 2.39 -8.66 5.10
CA GLY A 74 1.87 -9.92 5.62
C GLY A 74 2.37 -11.10 4.82
N LYS A 75 1.85 -12.28 5.12
CA LYS A 75 2.08 -13.47 4.32
C LYS A 75 0.88 -13.67 3.41
N THR A 76 1.13 -14.01 2.16
CA THR A 76 0.05 -14.29 1.23
C THR A 76 -0.35 -15.76 1.32
N ASN A 77 -1.65 -16.02 1.17
CA ASN A 77 -2.18 -17.37 1.02
C ASN A 77 -2.28 -17.77 -0.45
N ASP A 78 -2.10 -16.82 -1.36
CA ASP A 78 -2.28 -17.01 -2.79
C ASP A 78 -1.05 -17.57 -3.50
N THR A 79 0.13 -17.34 -2.92
CA THR A 79 1.41 -17.73 -3.52
C THR A 79 2.27 -18.40 -2.48
N LYS A 80 2.68 -19.61 -2.75
CA LYS A 80 3.44 -20.43 -1.81
C LYS A 80 4.76 -19.76 -1.42
N ASP A 81 5.04 -19.76 -0.12
CA ASP A 81 6.27 -19.24 0.48
C ASP A 81 6.56 -17.77 0.14
N ALA A 82 5.52 -16.99 -0.18
CA ALA A 82 5.67 -15.59 -0.49
C ALA A 82 5.22 -14.70 0.66
N ASN A 83 5.89 -13.57 0.79
CA ASN A 83 5.48 -12.47 1.64
C ASN A 83 4.85 -11.39 0.76
N GLU A 84 3.96 -10.62 1.34
CA GLU A 84 3.19 -9.66 0.57
C GLU A 84 3.31 -8.25 1.12
N VAL A 85 3.51 -7.28 0.21
CA VAL A 85 3.22 -5.88 0.50
C VAL A 85 1.73 -5.72 0.25
N ILE A 86 0.94 -5.76 1.33
CA ILE A 86 -0.52 -5.77 1.25
C ILE A 86 -1.05 -4.43 0.76
N ALA A 87 -0.45 -3.35 1.24
CA ALA A 87 -0.89 -2.00 0.91
C ALA A 87 0.29 -1.03 1.03
N ILE A 88 0.32 -0.04 0.15
CA ILE A 88 1.19 1.13 0.27
C ILE A 88 0.45 2.30 -0.35
N TYR A 89 0.20 3.33 0.44
CA TYR A 89 -0.54 4.51 0.00
C TYR A 89 0.08 5.78 0.54
N LEU A 90 0.03 6.82 -0.29
CA LEU A 90 0.47 8.16 0.02
C LEU A 90 -0.62 9.12 -0.41
N LEU A 91 -0.86 10.16 0.39
CA LEU A 91 -1.74 11.25 -0.05
C LEU A 91 -1.19 11.85 -1.36
N LYS A 92 -2.09 12.13 -2.30
CA LYS A 92 -1.75 12.60 -3.65
C LYS A 92 -0.86 13.83 -3.62
N GLU A 93 -1.07 14.75 -2.69
CA GLU A 93 -0.29 15.98 -2.58
C GLU A 93 1.18 15.75 -2.26
N TYR A 94 1.54 14.54 -1.81
CA TYR A 94 2.92 14.16 -1.51
C TYR A 94 3.55 13.28 -2.59
N HIS A 95 2.86 13.05 -3.69
CA HIS A 95 3.42 12.29 -4.82
C HIS A 95 4.51 13.09 -5.53
N GLY A 96 5.42 12.40 -6.21
CA GLY A 96 6.46 13.04 -7.01
C GLY A 96 7.66 13.57 -6.24
N GLN A 97 7.77 13.24 -4.94
CA GLN A 97 8.84 13.72 -4.06
C GLN A 97 9.73 12.58 -3.54
N LYS A 98 9.66 11.41 -4.18
CA LYS A 98 10.40 10.19 -3.83
C LYS A 98 10.02 9.60 -2.46
N LEU A 99 9.00 10.12 -1.80
CA LEU A 99 8.56 9.61 -0.51
C LEU A 99 7.98 8.20 -0.63
N GLY A 100 7.26 7.91 -1.71
CA GLY A 100 6.74 6.56 -1.98
C GLY A 100 7.85 5.55 -2.16
N TYR A 101 8.88 5.89 -2.90
CA TYR A 101 10.05 5.01 -3.06
C TYR A 101 10.71 4.74 -1.71
N THR A 102 10.90 5.79 -0.91
CA THR A 102 11.52 5.68 0.40
C THR A 102 10.72 4.76 1.33
N LEU A 103 9.39 4.91 1.33
CA LEU A 103 8.51 4.05 2.12
C LEU A 103 8.56 2.60 1.64
N LEU A 104 8.49 2.37 0.33
CA LEU A 104 8.55 1.00 -0.22
C LEU A 104 9.89 0.34 0.09
N ASN A 105 10.98 1.09 -0.02
CA ASN A 105 12.31 0.58 0.29
C ASN A 105 12.41 0.13 1.76
N LYS A 106 11.89 0.93 2.68
CA LYS A 106 11.86 0.56 4.10
C LYS A 106 10.96 -0.65 4.33
N THR A 107 9.82 -0.69 3.67
CA THR A 107 8.86 -1.80 3.78
C THR A 107 9.48 -3.12 3.32
N VAL A 108 10.13 -3.12 2.16
CA VAL A 108 10.82 -4.30 1.63
C VAL A 108 11.94 -4.76 2.55
N SER A 109 12.63 -3.81 3.21
CA SER A 109 13.72 -4.14 4.13
C SER A 109 13.28 -4.90 5.38
N MET A 110 11.97 -4.92 5.67
CA MET A 110 11.43 -5.67 6.82
C MET A 110 11.37 -7.17 6.55
N PHE A 111 11.46 -7.60 5.29
CA PHE A 111 11.49 -9.02 4.94
C PHE A 111 12.92 -9.54 4.91
N ALA A 112 13.08 -10.87 5.05
CA ALA A 112 14.39 -11.50 4.90
C ALA A 112 14.95 -11.25 3.50
N ASP A 113 16.27 -11.15 3.39
CA ASP A 113 16.97 -10.82 2.13
C ASP A 113 16.63 -11.76 0.98
N ASN A 114 16.38 -13.03 1.30
CA ASN A 114 16.06 -14.06 0.30
C ASN A 114 14.57 -14.31 0.17
N ALA A 115 13.73 -13.52 0.83
CA ALA A 115 12.29 -13.70 0.80
C ALA A 115 11.71 -13.40 -0.58
N LYS A 116 10.76 -14.20 -1.00
CA LYS A 116 9.93 -13.90 -2.17
C LYS A 116 8.89 -12.87 -1.75
N ILE A 117 8.85 -11.74 -2.44
CA ILE A 117 7.94 -10.63 -2.11
C ILE A 117 7.04 -10.36 -3.29
N VAL A 118 5.73 -10.37 -3.04
CA VAL A 118 4.71 -10.08 -4.04
C VAL A 118 3.80 -8.95 -3.59
N LEU A 119 3.10 -8.37 -4.54
CA LEU A 119 2.01 -7.42 -4.30
C LEU A 119 0.95 -7.58 -5.38
N TRP A 120 -0.23 -7.08 -5.11
CA TRP A 120 -1.32 -7.03 -6.08
C TRP A 120 -1.58 -5.58 -6.48
N VAL A 121 -1.79 -5.35 -7.77
CA VAL A 121 -2.07 -4.02 -8.31
C VAL A 121 -3.29 -4.10 -9.23
N LEU A 122 -4.17 -3.12 -9.15
CA LEU A 122 -5.36 -3.07 -10.01
C LEU A 122 -4.95 -2.88 -11.47
N LYS A 123 -5.46 -3.74 -12.35
CA LYS A 123 -5.28 -3.57 -13.79
C LYS A 123 -5.85 -2.23 -14.21
N GLY A 124 -5.06 -1.42 -14.93
CA GLY A 124 -5.43 -0.07 -15.32
C GLY A 124 -4.84 1.01 -14.42
N ASN A 125 -4.31 0.65 -13.24
CA ASN A 125 -3.60 1.60 -12.40
C ASN A 125 -2.14 1.73 -12.89
N ASP A 126 -1.98 2.37 -14.05
CA ASP A 126 -0.69 2.43 -14.74
C ASP A 126 0.37 3.19 -13.95
N LYS A 127 -0.04 4.20 -13.22
CA LYS A 127 0.87 4.99 -12.39
C LYS A 127 1.53 4.12 -11.31
N ALA A 128 0.74 3.30 -10.63
CA ALA A 128 1.26 2.37 -9.63
C ALA A 128 2.12 1.28 -10.27
N ILE A 129 1.67 0.72 -11.40
CA ILE A 129 2.43 -0.30 -12.12
C ILE A 129 3.81 0.23 -12.51
N HIS A 130 3.89 1.43 -13.06
CA HIS A 130 5.18 2.04 -13.41
C HIS A 130 6.05 2.27 -12.18
N PHE A 131 5.45 2.72 -11.07
CA PHE A 131 6.17 2.92 -9.81
C PHE A 131 6.79 1.60 -9.31
N TYR A 132 6.01 0.53 -9.29
CA TYR A 132 6.51 -0.78 -8.84
C TYR A 132 7.59 -1.33 -9.79
N LYS A 133 7.41 -1.17 -11.10
CA LYS A 133 8.43 -1.61 -12.08
C LYS A 133 9.75 -0.89 -11.88
N ARG A 134 9.71 0.42 -11.66
CA ARG A 134 10.94 1.19 -11.41
C ARG A 134 11.64 0.74 -10.13
N PHE A 135 10.89 0.26 -9.14
CA PHE A 135 11.48 -0.27 -7.92
C PHE A 135 12.15 -1.62 -8.13
N GLY A 136 11.66 -2.42 -9.06
CA GLY A 136 12.20 -3.75 -9.36
C GLY A 136 11.17 -4.87 -9.35
N PHE A 137 9.90 -4.55 -9.20
CA PHE A 137 8.81 -5.53 -9.35
C PHE A 137 8.49 -5.75 -10.82
N ASP A 138 8.05 -6.95 -11.15
CA ASP A 138 7.52 -7.26 -12.47
C ASP A 138 6.40 -8.27 -12.37
N PHE A 139 5.56 -8.34 -13.38
CA PHE A 139 4.44 -9.28 -13.43
C PHE A 139 4.95 -10.72 -13.41
N ASN A 140 4.22 -11.58 -12.72
CA ASN A 140 4.55 -13.01 -12.67
C ASN A 140 3.48 -13.88 -13.32
N GLY A 141 2.49 -13.28 -13.96
CA GLY A 141 1.43 -14.00 -14.67
C GLY A 141 0.20 -14.33 -13.83
N ASN A 142 0.26 -14.15 -12.52
CA ASN A 142 -0.89 -14.40 -11.66
C ASN A 142 -1.85 -13.22 -11.69
N GLN A 143 -3.14 -13.52 -11.72
CA GLN A 143 -4.19 -12.51 -11.64
C GLN A 143 -5.40 -13.07 -10.91
N LYS A 144 -6.25 -12.16 -10.42
CA LYS A 144 -7.53 -12.54 -9.80
C LYS A 144 -8.59 -11.50 -10.14
N THR A 145 -9.83 -11.97 -10.23
CA THR A 145 -10.98 -11.10 -10.48
C THR A 145 -11.72 -10.86 -9.18
N LEU A 146 -11.93 -9.60 -8.86
CA LEU A 146 -12.61 -9.14 -7.65
C LEU A 146 -13.82 -8.31 -8.05
N PRO A 147 -14.77 -8.05 -7.13
CA PRO A 147 -15.94 -7.24 -7.47
C PRO A 147 -15.63 -5.87 -8.05
N PHE A 148 -14.48 -5.29 -7.70
CA PHE A 148 -14.07 -3.97 -8.14
C PHE A 148 -13.15 -3.98 -9.36
N GLY A 149 -12.74 -5.15 -9.86
CA GLY A 149 -11.87 -5.24 -11.03
C GLY A 149 -10.89 -6.41 -10.97
N VAL A 150 -9.97 -6.42 -11.91
CA VAL A 150 -8.92 -7.45 -12.01
C VAL A 150 -7.65 -6.94 -11.33
N GLU A 151 -7.08 -7.76 -10.47
CA GLU A 151 -5.76 -7.48 -9.90
C GLU A 151 -4.70 -8.36 -10.53
N LEU A 152 -3.54 -7.75 -10.78
CA LEU A 152 -2.37 -8.41 -11.34
C LEU A 152 -1.30 -8.53 -10.25
N GLN A 153 -0.67 -9.69 -10.16
CA GLN A 153 0.40 -9.87 -9.17
C GLN A 153 1.75 -9.45 -9.75
N MET A 154 2.50 -8.75 -8.95
CA MET A 154 3.89 -8.40 -9.27
C MET A 154 4.80 -9.00 -8.20
N GLU A 155 6.00 -9.34 -8.61
CA GLU A 155 7.01 -9.97 -7.77
C GLU A 155 8.32 -9.20 -7.86
N LEU A 156 8.97 -8.99 -6.71
CA LEU A 156 10.24 -8.29 -6.66
C LEU A 156 11.35 -9.18 -7.24
N LYS A 157 12.04 -8.67 -8.26
CA LYS A 157 13.18 -9.36 -8.87
C LYS A 157 14.43 -9.03 -8.07
N ARG A 158 14.91 -10.00 -7.32
CA ARG A 158 16.15 -9.89 -6.55
C ARG A 158 17.27 -10.62 -7.25
N GLN A 159 18.45 -10.04 -7.12
CA GLN A 159 19.67 -10.65 -7.64
C GLN A 159 20.34 -11.52 -6.59
#